data_f91f9cbdfe52c944bd11f5135e1c1d31
#
_entry.id   f91f9cbdfe52c944bd11f5135e1c1d31
#
_cell.length_a   1.000
_cell.length_b   1.000
_cell.length_c   1.000
_cell.angle_alpha   90.00
_cell.angle_beta   90.00
_cell.angle_gamma   90.00
#
_symmetry.space_group_name_H-M   'P 1'
#
loop_
_entity.id
_entity.type
_entity.pdbx_description
1 polymer ?
#
loop_
_entity_poly.entity_id
_entity_poly.type
_entity_poly.pdbx_seq_one_letter_code
_entity_poly.pdbx_strand_id
1 'polypeptide(L)'
;MKTGMPGHVDQPSLPTILNDKIERATAYAKAARSSATRRAYGSDWAIFKDWCTAHGLAWLPASPEIVAVFASDQATAGLNPSTIHRRVAAIGYYHRAGGHPAPTALPTAGRLAEVLAGIRAEHGGAKRQKRPADATALRNMLMTIEGEGLRAIRDRAILAIGMAAALRRSEIVALSVEHVGLVPEGLRLTIAHSKTDQARHGAVIAIPEGSRIRPKALLLAWMAAAGHSEGFLFRRLSRSDALTPNAMSDRAIARLVQHYAAAAGYDPTQFAGHSLRAGFLTEGAAQGATIFKLQEVSRHRSVQVLSDYVRNAELFKNHAGDRFL
;
A
#
# COMPACT_ATOMS: atom_id res chain seq x y z
N MET A 1 -4.19 42.77 40.89
CA MET A 1 -5.13 42.50 39.79
C MET A 1 -4.90 41.07 39.35
N LYS A 2 -5.86 40.17 39.68
CA LYS A 2 -5.82 38.75 39.30
C LYS A 2 -6.51 38.64 37.94
N THR A 3 -5.76 38.34 36.87
CA THR A 3 -6.30 38.03 35.57
C THR A 3 -6.78 36.56 35.59
N GLY A 4 -8.10 36.38 35.53
CA GLY A 4 -8.73 35.06 35.44
C GLY A 4 -8.42 34.38 34.13
N MET A 5 -8.07 33.11 34.21
CA MET A 5 -7.99 32.22 33.03
C MET A 5 -9.40 32.11 32.40
N PRO A 6 -9.50 32.10 31.03
CA PRO A 6 -10.76 31.85 30.37
C PRO A 6 -11.24 30.42 30.67
N GLY A 7 -12.47 30.31 31.12
CA GLY A 7 -13.09 29.07 31.52
C GLY A 7 -13.10 28.00 30.46
N HIS A 8 -12.82 26.79 30.89
CA HIS A 8 -13.06 25.55 30.18
C HIS A 8 -14.56 25.49 29.87
N VAL A 9 -14.93 25.57 28.59
CA VAL A 9 -16.30 25.32 28.18
C VAL A 9 -16.54 23.81 28.36
N ASP A 10 -17.28 23.46 29.41
CA ASP A 10 -17.74 22.10 29.66
C ASP A 10 -18.53 21.62 28.43
N GLN A 11 -17.99 20.69 27.67
CA GLN A 11 -18.77 19.98 26.67
C GLN A 11 -19.83 19.15 27.43
N PRO A 12 -21.13 19.24 27.06
CA PRO A 12 -22.16 18.47 27.73
C PRO A 12 -21.82 16.98 27.67
N SER A 13 -21.68 16.36 28.84
CA SER A 13 -21.49 14.92 28.94
C SER A 13 -22.73 14.21 28.39
N LEU A 14 -22.55 13.36 27.36
CA LEU A 14 -23.66 12.60 26.81
C LEU A 14 -24.21 11.64 27.87
N PRO A 15 -25.55 11.48 27.97
CA PRO A 15 -26.16 10.58 28.96
C PRO A 15 -25.63 9.15 28.85
N THR A 16 -25.42 8.48 29.97
CA THR A 16 -24.89 7.11 30.08
C THR A 16 -25.71 6.09 29.27
N ILE A 17 -27.01 6.34 29.09
CA ILE A 17 -27.93 5.53 28.28
C ILE A 17 -27.52 5.48 26.79
N LEU A 18 -26.63 6.38 26.34
CA LEU A 18 -26.12 6.43 24.97
C LEU A 18 -24.77 5.74 24.79
N ASN A 19 -24.17 5.13 25.81
CA ASN A 19 -22.83 4.55 25.76
C ASN A 19 -22.66 3.57 24.59
N ASP A 20 -23.61 2.65 24.38
CA ASP A 20 -23.56 1.70 23.24
C ASP A 20 -23.60 2.42 21.89
N LYS A 21 -24.35 3.53 21.80
CA LYS A 21 -24.43 4.34 20.58
C LYS A 21 -23.16 5.12 20.35
N ILE A 22 -22.54 5.62 21.41
CA ILE A 22 -21.22 6.31 21.38
C ILE A 22 -20.13 5.33 20.97
N GLU A 23 -20.13 4.11 21.50
CA GLU A 23 -19.18 3.07 21.09
C GLU A 23 -19.33 2.72 19.61
N ARG A 24 -20.56 2.55 19.12
CA ARG A 24 -20.82 2.32 17.68
C ARG A 24 -20.36 3.49 16.82
N ALA A 25 -20.66 4.73 17.22
CA ALA A 25 -20.20 5.93 16.51
C ALA A 25 -18.65 5.98 16.46
N THR A 26 -18.00 5.66 17.57
CA THR A 26 -16.53 5.55 17.66
C THR A 26 -15.99 4.45 16.77
N ALA A 27 -16.67 3.30 16.70
CA ALA A 27 -16.30 2.20 15.80
C ALA A 27 -16.41 2.62 14.33
N TYR A 28 -17.47 3.31 13.93
CA TYR A 28 -17.61 3.86 12.58
C TYR A 28 -16.54 4.91 12.26
N ALA A 29 -16.25 5.82 13.19
CA ALA A 29 -15.15 6.79 13.01
C ALA A 29 -13.79 6.10 12.83
N LYS A 30 -13.52 5.02 13.60
CA LYS A 30 -12.34 4.18 13.42
C LYS A 30 -12.33 3.45 12.07
N ALA A 31 -13.50 3.00 11.59
CA ALA A 31 -13.63 2.29 10.32
C ALA A 31 -13.45 3.20 9.09
N ALA A 32 -13.65 4.52 9.24
CA ALA A 32 -13.44 5.50 8.17
C ALA A 32 -12.00 5.53 7.61
N ARG A 33 -11.03 4.98 8.34
CA ARG A 33 -9.63 4.87 7.91
C ARG A 33 -9.09 3.46 8.11
N SER A 34 -8.29 3.00 7.16
CA SER A 34 -7.63 1.69 7.29
C SER A 34 -6.73 1.62 8.54
N SER A 35 -6.56 0.42 9.10
CA SER A 35 -5.65 0.20 10.23
C SER A 35 -4.21 0.63 9.93
N ALA A 36 -3.77 0.47 8.69
CA ALA A 36 -2.45 0.93 8.24
C ALA A 36 -2.32 2.46 8.26
N THR A 37 -3.37 3.18 7.80
CA THR A 37 -3.41 4.66 7.86
C THR A 37 -3.40 5.15 9.30
N ARG A 38 -4.19 4.50 10.18
CA ARG A 38 -4.20 4.88 11.61
C ARG A 38 -2.84 4.68 12.27
N ARG A 39 -2.17 3.54 12.01
CA ARG A 39 -0.82 3.30 12.54
C ARG A 39 0.19 4.33 12.03
N ALA A 40 0.15 4.65 10.73
CA ALA A 40 1.04 5.65 10.14
C ALA A 40 0.80 7.04 10.76
N TYR A 41 -0.47 7.45 10.88
CA TYR A 41 -0.82 8.72 11.49
C TYR A 41 -0.45 8.78 12.98
N GLY A 42 -0.63 7.68 13.72
CA GLY A 42 -0.21 7.62 15.13
C GLY A 42 1.30 7.79 15.29
N SER A 43 2.09 7.12 14.44
CA SER A 43 3.54 7.29 14.44
C SER A 43 3.97 8.71 14.04
N ASP A 44 3.35 9.27 12.98
CA ASP A 44 3.66 10.63 12.52
C ASP A 44 3.29 11.68 13.58
N TRP A 45 2.18 11.46 14.29
CA TRP A 45 1.76 12.32 15.40
C TRP A 45 2.71 12.25 16.61
N ALA A 46 3.18 11.07 16.97
CA ALA A 46 4.16 10.91 18.04
C ALA A 46 5.44 11.68 17.72
N ILE A 47 5.96 11.56 16.48
CA ILE A 47 7.15 12.30 16.02
C ILE A 47 6.93 13.81 16.14
N PHE A 48 5.76 14.33 15.78
CA PHE A 48 5.48 15.76 15.89
C PHE A 48 5.40 16.21 17.35
N LYS A 49 4.76 15.43 18.23
CA LYS A 49 4.70 15.73 19.67
C LYS A 49 6.10 15.78 20.29
N ASP A 50 6.91 14.76 20.00
CA ASP A 50 8.27 14.67 20.54
C ASP A 50 9.12 15.86 20.07
N TRP A 51 8.98 16.25 18.79
CA TRP A 51 9.64 17.43 18.24
C TRP A 51 9.19 18.73 18.93
N CYS A 52 7.89 18.96 19.10
CA CYS A 52 7.38 20.13 19.81
C CYS A 52 7.88 20.16 21.24
N THR A 53 7.83 19.03 21.95
CA THR A 53 8.29 18.93 23.34
C THR A 53 9.78 19.29 23.46
N ALA A 54 10.61 18.80 22.54
CA ALA A 54 12.04 19.10 22.52
C ALA A 54 12.34 20.60 22.30
N HIS A 55 11.41 21.33 21.67
CA HIS A 55 11.54 22.77 21.41
C HIS A 55 10.70 23.66 22.36
N GLY A 56 10.08 23.09 23.41
CA GLY A 56 9.25 23.84 24.35
C GLY A 56 7.97 24.41 23.72
N LEU A 57 7.46 23.79 22.64
CA LEU A 57 6.29 24.26 21.88
C LEU A 57 5.04 23.44 22.21
N ALA A 58 3.88 24.12 22.17
CA ALA A 58 2.59 23.42 22.24
C ALA A 58 2.33 22.63 20.95
N TRP A 59 2.01 21.35 21.10
CA TRP A 59 1.70 20.46 19.98
C TRP A 59 0.19 20.40 19.65
N LEU A 60 -0.70 20.86 20.58
CA LEU A 60 -2.15 20.90 20.39
C LEU A 60 -2.79 22.02 21.23
N PRO A 61 -3.40 23.05 20.64
CA PRO A 61 -3.32 23.35 19.22
C PRO A 61 -1.93 23.88 18.80
N ALA A 62 -1.46 23.47 17.63
CA ALA A 62 -0.26 24.03 17.01
C ALA A 62 -0.64 25.04 15.93
N SER A 63 0.09 26.15 15.84
CA SER A 63 -0.11 27.14 14.78
C SER A 63 0.46 26.67 13.44
N PRO A 64 0.01 27.24 12.30
CA PRO A 64 0.59 26.97 10.99
C PRO A 64 2.11 27.20 10.92
N GLU A 65 2.62 28.20 11.67
CA GLU A 65 4.04 28.54 11.72
C GLU A 65 4.86 27.41 12.36
N ILE A 66 4.38 26.84 13.47
CA ILE A 66 5.01 25.69 14.14
C ILE A 66 5.08 24.49 13.17
N VAL A 67 3.99 24.24 12.46
CA VAL A 67 3.94 23.12 11.47
C VAL A 67 4.85 23.41 10.27
N ALA A 68 4.99 24.67 9.84
CA ALA A 68 5.90 25.06 8.76
C ALA A 68 7.37 24.84 9.16
N VAL A 69 7.77 25.27 10.38
CA VAL A 69 9.12 25.03 10.91
C VAL A 69 9.41 23.55 11.05
N PHE A 70 8.47 22.77 11.60
CA PHE A 70 8.58 21.30 11.66
C PHE A 70 8.77 20.69 10.27
N ALA A 71 7.98 21.10 9.27
CA ALA A 71 8.09 20.60 7.90
C ALA A 71 9.46 20.91 7.28
N SER A 72 9.97 22.12 7.50
CA SER A 72 11.31 22.56 7.04
C SER A 72 12.41 21.72 7.68
N ASP A 73 12.34 21.50 9.00
CA ASP A 73 13.31 20.70 9.73
C ASP A 73 13.35 19.25 9.22
N GLN A 74 12.16 18.68 8.93
CA GLN A 74 12.06 17.34 8.32
C GLN A 74 12.67 17.28 6.90
N ALA A 75 12.55 18.36 6.13
CA ALA A 75 13.15 18.45 4.79
C ALA A 75 14.68 18.54 4.89
N THR A 76 15.21 19.37 5.81
CA THR A 76 16.65 19.46 6.10
C THR A 76 17.22 18.13 6.58
N ALA A 77 16.45 17.34 7.33
CA ALA A 77 16.81 15.97 7.72
C ALA A 77 16.72 14.95 6.55
N GLY A 78 16.47 15.39 5.32
CA GLY A 78 16.46 14.55 4.12
C GLY A 78 15.20 13.71 3.91
N LEU A 79 14.09 14.03 4.58
CA LEU A 79 12.85 13.29 4.38
C LEU A 79 12.18 13.64 3.04
N ASN A 80 11.63 12.61 2.41
CA ASN A 80 10.91 12.78 1.15
C ASN A 80 9.66 13.68 1.33
N PRO A 81 9.39 14.63 0.42
CA PRO A 81 8.22 15.52 0.47
C PRO A 81 6.88 14.81 0.69
N SER A 82 6.69 13.62 0.11
CA SER A 82 5.47 12.82 0.33
C SER A 82 5.31 12.34 1.77
N THR A 83 6.40 12.09 2.48
CA THR A 83 6.42 11.73 3.90
C THR A 83 6.07 12.94 4.75
N ILE A 84 6.65 14.11 4.45
CA ILE A 84 6.37 15.36 5.13
C ILE A 84 4.89 15.73 4.99
N HIS A 85 4.33 15.66 3.77
CA HIS A 85 2.90 15.91 3.53
C HIS A 85 2.00 14.96 4.33
N ARG A 86 2.38 13.67 4.44
CA ARG A 86 1.63 12.72 5.27
C ARG A 86 1.67 13.08 6.75
N ARG A 87 2.83 13.54 7.26
CA ARG A 87 2.97 14.02 8.65
C ARG A 87 2.09 15.25 8.91
N VAL A 88 2.09 16.21 8.01
CA VAL A 88 1.20 17.39 8.09
C VAL A 88 -0.28 16.99 8.04
N ALA A 89 -0.64 16.03 7.20
CA ALA A 89 -2.01 15.49 7.17
C ALA A 89 -2.39 14.78 8.48
N ALA A 90 -1.45 14.08 9.12
CA ALA A 90 -1.65 13.47 10.43
C ALA A 90 -1.84 14.52 11.52
N ILE A 91 -1.03 15.59 11.52
CA ILE A 91 -1.20 16.73 12.44
C ILE A 91 -2.60 17.32 12.30
N GLY A 92 -3.05 17.61 11.09
CA GLY A 92 -4.40 18.11 10.85
C GLY A 92 -5.52 17.15 11.28
N TYR A 93 -5.29 15.83 11.16
CA TYR A 93 -6.23 14.83 11.64
C TYR A 93 -6.36 14.86 13.16
N TYR A 94 -5.26 14.91 13.91
CA TYR A 94 -5.30 14.92 15.36
C TYR A 94 -5.81 16.24 15.93
N HIS A 95 -5.59 17.38 15.26
CA HIS A 95 -6.19 18.65 15.62
C HIS A 95 -7.72 18.55 15.55
N ARG A 96 -8.27 18.08 14.43
CA ARG A 96 -9.73 17.90 14.31
C ARG A 96 -10.30 16.91 15.33
N ALA A 97 -9.56 15.84 15.62
CA ALA A 97 -9.95 14.87 16.64
C ALA A 97 -9.95 15.47 18.05
N GLY A 98 -9.09 16.46 18.30
CA GLY A 98 -9.02 17.23 19.55
C GLY A 98 -9.96 18.46 19.59
N GLY A 99 -10.87 18.61 18.61
CA GLY A 99 -11.81 19.74 18.58
C GLY A 99 -11.22 21.06 18.05
N HIS A 100 -10.02 21.00 17.44
CA HIS A 100 -9.36 22.19 16.90
C HIS A 100 -9.36 22.18 15.35
N PRO A 101 -9.38 23.33 14.69
CA PRO A 101 -9.19 23.41 13.25
C PRO A 101 -7.79 22.85 12.87
N ALA A 102 -7.71 22.18 11.72
CA ALA A 102 -6.40 21.77 11.23
C ALA A 102 -5.53 22.99 10.93
N PRO A 103 -4.24 22.99 11.27
CA PRO A 103 -3.33 24.10 10.96
C PRO A 103 -3.35 24.53 9.51
N THR A 104 -3.51 23.60 8.59
CA THR A 104 -3.63 23.86 7.14
C THR A 104 -4.95 24.51 6.71
N ALA A 105 -5.94 24.58 7.59
CA ALA A 105 -7.26 25.19 7.32
C ALA A 105 -7.44 26.55 7.98
N LEU A 106 -6.45 27.03 8.71
CA LEU A 106 -6.50 28.34 9.35
C LEU A 106 -6.23 29.47 8.32
N PRO A 107 -6.81 30.66 8.50
CA PRO A 107 -6.57 31.80 7.60
C PRO A 107 -5.09 32.16 7.46
N THR A 108 -4.29 31.92 8.50
CA THR A 108 -2.84 32.19 8.54
C THR A 108 -1.99 31.08 7.89
N ALA A 109 -2.60 30.06 7.29
CA ALA A 109 -1.90 28.89 6.71
C ALA A 109 -1.14 29.20 5.40
N GLY A 110 -1.23 30.40 4.84
CA GLY A 110 -0.59 30.76 3.56
C GLY A 110 0.90 30.42 3.53
N ARG A 111 1.63 30.85 4.57
CA ARG A 111 3.06 30.57 4.68
C ARG A 111 3.40 29.08 4.82
N LEU A 112 2.58 28.29 5.52
CA LEU A 112 2.72 26.83 5.59
C LEU A 112 2.55 26.21 4.20
N ALA A 113 1.58 26.67 3.43
CA ALA A 113 1.37 26.19 2.05
C ALA A 113 2.57 26.51 1.14
N GLU A 114 3.12 27.72 1.24
CA GLU A 114 4.33 28.12 0.51
C GLU A 114 5.56 27.29 0.89
N VAL A 115 5.80 27.06 2.19
CA VAL A 115 6.88 26.19 2.65
C VAL A 115 6.74 24.78 2.11
N LEU A 116 5.54 24.19 2.15
CA LEU A 116 5.29 22.86 1.60
C LEU A 116 5.47 22.80 0.08
N ALA A 117 5.12 23.86 -0.64
CA ALA A 117 5.36 24.00 -2.08
C ALA A 117 6.86 24.12 -2.38
N GLY A 118 7.60 24.96 -1.62
CA GLY A 118 9.05 25.10 -1.72
C GLY A 118 9.79 23.78 -1.47
N ILE A 119 9.44 23.07 -0.40
CA ILE A 119 9.98 21.73 -0.11
C ILE A 119 9.74 20.77 -1.30
N ARG A 120 8.57 20.82 -1.92
CA ARG A 120 8.28 19.99 -3.09
C ARG A 120 9.10 20.40 -4.31
N ALA A 121 9.30 21.68 -4.53
CA ALA A 121 10.08 22.20 -5.66
C ALA A 121 11.57 21.86 -5.50
N GLU A 122 12.13 22.01 -4.30
CA GLU A 122 13.56 21.80 -4.03
C GLU A 122 13.93 20.31 -3.85
N HIS A 123 13.13 19.56 -3.10
CA HIS A 123 13.40 18.16 -2.78
C HIS A 123 12.51 17.17 -3.53
N GLY A 124 11.58 17.65 -4.37
CA GLY A 124 10.73 16.84 -5.23
C GLY A 124 11.52 16.37 -6.45
N GLY A 125 11.86 15.10 -6.50
CA GLY A 125 12.46 14.47 -7.67
C GLY A 125 11.50 13.46 -8.32
N ALA A 126 11.85 12.99 -9.51
CA ALA A 126 11.17 11.87 -10.14
C ALA A 126 11.11 10.70 -9.15
N LYS A 127 9.91 10.24 -8.84
CA LYS A 127 9.72 9.14 -7.91
C LYS A 127 10.50 7.93 -8.41
N ARG A 128 11.55 7.53 -7.71
CA ARG A 128 12.29 6.30 -8.03
C ARG A 128 11.33 5.12 -7.92
N GLN A 129 10.77 4.72 -9.05
CA GLN A 129 9.89 3.56 -9.11
C GLN A 129 10.74 2.30 -8.88
N LYS A 130 10.18 1.36 -8.12
CA LYS A 130 10.78 0.05 -7.99
C LYS A 130 10.68 -0.70 -9.31
N ARG A 131 11.67 -1.51 -9.62
CA ARG A 131 11.71 -2.33 -10.83
C ARG A 131 10.50 -3.26 -10.87
N PRO A 132 9.81 -3.35 -12.02
CA PRO A 132 8.79 -4.36 -12.23
C PRO A 132 9.41 -5.76 -12.17
N ALA A 133 8.72 -6.71 -11.56
CA ALA A 133 9.03 -8.14 -11.73
C ALA A 133 8.29 -8.60 -13.00
N ASP A 134 8.83 -8.25 -14.17
CA ASP A 134 8.31 -8.68 -15.47
C ASP A 134 8.37 -10.21 -15.63
N ALA A 135 7.86 -10.74 -16.73
CA ALA A 135 7.79 -12.19 -16.93
C ALA A 135 9.16 -12.87 -16.86
N THR A 136 10.22 -12.22 -17.35
CA THR A 136 11.59 -12.72 -17.30
C THR A 136 12.12 -12.72 -15.87
N ALA A 137 12.00 -11.60 -15.16
CA ALA A 137 12.45 -11.49 -13.78
C ALA A 137 11.70 -12.48 -12.87
N LEU A 138 10.38 -12.60 -13.04
CA LEU A 138 9.59 -13.56 -12.28
C LEU A 138 10.01 -15.01 -12.55
N ARG A 139 10.22 -15.36 -13.81
CA ARG A 139 10.68 -16.70 -14.19
C ARG A 139 12.05 -17.00 -13.55
N ASN A 140 12.99 -16.07 -13.63
CA ASN A 140 14.29 -16.23 -12.99
C ASN A 140 14.17 -16.42 -11.48
N MET A 141 13.32 -15.62 -10.80
CA MET A 141 13.04 -15.80 -9.37
C MET A 141 12.46 -17.19 -9.07
N LEU A 142 11.50 -17.67 -9.89
CA LEU A 142 10.88 -18.99 -9.70
C LEU A 142 11.92 -20.13 -9.87
N MET A 143 12.87 -19.98 -10.77
CA MET A 143 13.94 -20.96 -11.00
C MET A 143 14.93 -21.06 -9.84
N THR A 144 15.07 -20.03 -9.01
CA THR A 144 15.93 -20.07 -7.81
C THR A 144 15.29 -20.73 -6.60
N ILE A 145 14.00 -21.08 -6.69
CA ILE A 145 13.30 -21.70 -5.56
C ILE A 145 13.58 -23.21 -5.59
N GLU A 146 14.50 -23.66 -4.78
CA GLU A 146 14.88 -25.07 -4.68
C GLU A 146 14.01 -25.83 -3.66
N GLY A 147 13.94 -27.16 -3.82
CA GLY A 147 13.27 -28.08 -2.90
C GLY A 147 11.74 -28.13 -3.06
N GLU A 148 11.16 -29.08 -2.30
CA GLU A 148 9.71 -29.39 -2.29
C GLU A 148 9.09 -29.21 -0.90
N GLY A 149 9.76 -28.50 0.01
CA GLY A 149 9.22 -28.12 1.32
C GLY A 149 8.08 -27.11 1.21
N LEU A 150 7.26 -27.02 2.25
CA LEU A 150 6.07 -26.13 2.27
C LEU A 150 6.41 -24.69 1.92
N ARG A 151 7.58 -24.21 2.34
CA ARG A 151 8.04 -22.85 2.04
C ARG A 151 8.28 -22.64 0.55
N ALA A 152 8.98 -23.56 -0.10
CA ALA A 152 9.28 -23.48 -1.51
C ALA A 152 8.01 -23.51 -2.36
N ILE A 153 7.10 -24.45 -2.06
CA ILE A 153 5.83 -24.59 -2.77
C ILE A 153 4.96 -23.35 -2.58
N ARG A 154 4.86 -22.84 -1.33
CA ARG A 154 4.11 -21.62 -1.02
C ARG A 154 4.66 -20.40 -1.76
N ASP A 155 5.96 -20.22 -1.74
CA ASP A 155 6.62 -19.03 -2.26
C ASP A 155 6.53 -18.97 -3.79
N ARG A 156 6.61 -20.13 -4.48
CA ARG A 156 6.30 -20.24 -5.92
C ARG A 156 4.87 -19.79 -6.22
N ALA A 157 3.88 -20.28 -5.45
CA ALA A 157 2.49 -19.90 -5.62
C ALA A 157 2.25 -18.40 -5.36
N ILE A 158 2.86 -17.82 -4.32
CA ILE A 158 2.75 -16.39 -4.01
C ILE A 158 3.29 -15.53 -5.16
N LEU A 159 4.47 -15.84 -5.68
CA LEU A 159 5.08 -15.09 -6.78
C LEU A 159 4.21 -15.15 -8.04
N ALA A 160 3.75 -16.35 -8.40
CA ALA A 160 2.94 -16.55 -9.60
C ALA A 160 1.57 -15.86 -9.50
N ILE A 161 0.83 -16.08 -8.40
CA ILE A 161 -0.51 -15.50 -8.19
C ILE A 161 -0.40 -13.97 -8.00
N GLY A 162 0.60 -13.50 -7.26
CA GLY A 162 0.82 -12.08 -7.02
C GLY A 162 1.01 -11.28 -8.32
N MET A 163 1.72 -11.83 -9.29
CA MET A 163 1.86 -11.24 -10.62
C MET A 163 0.59 -11.46 -11.45
N ALA A 164 0.14 -12.70 -11.62
CA ALA A 164 -0.94 -13.05 -12.57
C ALA A 164 -2.26 -12.32 -12.29
N ALA A 165 -2.57 -12.04 -11.02
CA ALA A 165 -3.73 -11.24 -10.60
C ALA A 165 -3.41 -9.76 -10.30
N ALA A 166 -2.21 -9.30 -10.60
CA ALA A 166 -1.75 -7.94 -10.31
C ALA A 166 -2.06 -7.51 -8.86
N LEU A 167 -1.83 -8.40 -7.88
CA LEU A 167 -2.24 -8.18 -6.50
C LEU A 167 -1.36 -7.16 -5.77
N ARG A 168 -1.98 -6.37 -4.90
CA ARG A 168 -1.24 -5.67 -3.86
C ARG A 168 -0.81 -6.66 -2.77
N ARG A 169 0.34 -6.45 -2.13
CA ARG A 169 0.81 -7.33 -1.04
C ARG A 169 -0.23 -7.54 0.08
N SER A 170 -1.02 -6.49 0.40
CA SER A 170 -2.11 -6.61 1.37
C SER A 170 -3.27 -7.47 0.87
N GLU A 171 -3.50 -7.53 -0.43
CA GLU A 171 -4.50 -8.40 -1.04
C GLU A 171 -4.02 -9.86 -1.03
N ILE A 172 -2.73 -10.11 -1.32
CA ILE A 172 -2.14 -11.46 -1.28
C ILE A 172 -2.32 -12.09 0.11
N VAL A 173 -2.00 -11.35 1.18
CA VAL A 173 -2.10 -11.88 2.56
C VAL A 173 -3.54 -11.99 3.07
N ALA A 174 -4.48 -11.29 2.45
CA ALA A 174 -5.90 -11.31 2.80
C ALA A 174 -6.69 -12.36 2.00
N LEU A 175 -6.08 -13.02 1.01
CA LEU A 175 -6.73 -14.12 0.32
C LEU A 175 -7.03 -15.25 1.29
N SER A 176 -8.21 -15.83 1.16
CA SER A 176 -8.60 -17.08 1.83
C SER A 176 -8.93 -18.15 0.79
N VAL A 177 -9.01 -19.39 1.24
CA VAL A 177 -9.28 -20.55 0.37
C VAL A 177 -10.61 -20.38 -0.35
N GLU A 178 -11.62 -19.84 0.34
CA GLU A 178 -12.97 -19.60 -0.17
C GLU A 178 -13.00 -18.57 -1.30
N HIS A 179 -11.93 -17.79 -1.44
CA HIS A 179 -11.79 -16.82 -2.53
C HIS A 179 -11.30 -17.43 -3.85
N VAL A 180 -10.95 -18.73 -3.85
CA VAL A 180 -10.38 -19.43 -5.01
C VAL A 180 -11.45 -20.28 -5.69
N GLY A 181 -11.85 -19.90 -6.86
CA GLY A 181 -12.69 -20.71 -7.75
C GLY A 181 -11.85 -21.35 -8.85
N LEU A 182 -12.01 -22.68 -9.02
CA LEU A 182 -11.35 -23.44 -10.09
C LEU A 182 -12.30 -23.50 -11.29
N VAL A 183 -11.77 -23.17 -12.47
CA VAL A 183 -12.50 -23.27 -13.75
C VAL A 183 -11.59 -23.95 -14.80
N PRO A 184 -12.15 -24.53 -15.86
CA PRO A 184 -11.34 -25.15 -16.90
C PRO A 184 -10.28 -24.22 -17.49
N GLU A 185 -10.62 -22.98 -17.71
CA GLU A 185 -9.76 -21.96 -18.35
C GLU A 185 -8.68 -21.42 -17.41
N GLY A 186 -8.77 -21.65 -16.08
CA GLY A 186 -7.82 -21.09 -15.13
C GLY A 186 -8.37 -21.02 -13.70
N LEU A 187 -8.23 -19.83 -13.10
CA LEU A 187 -8.70 -19.51 -11.74
C LEU A 187 -9.61 -18.27 -11.76
N ARG A 188 -10.57 -18.25 -10.84
CA ARG A 188 -11.35 -17.06 -10.47
C ARG A 188 -10.97 -16.68 -9.05
N LEU A 189 -10.37 -15.53 -8.84
CA LEU A 189 -10.05 -15.02 -7.50
C LEU A 189 -11.02 -13.92 -7.11
N THR A 190 -11.66 -14.08 -5.95
CA THR A 190 -12.50 -13.04 -5.34
C THR A 190 -11.65 -12.20 -4.41
N ILE A 191 -11.53 -10.89 -4.67
CA ILE A 191 -10.85 -9.94 -3.82
C ILE A 191 -11.90 -9.24 -2.96
N ALA A 192 -12.15 -9.78 -1.78
CA ALA A 192 -13.18 -9.27 -0.88
C ALA A 192 -12.90 -7.86 -0.35
N HIS A 193 -11.62 -7.46 -0.21
CA HIS A 193 -11.22 -6.16 0.31
C HIS A 193 -10.04 -5.61 -0.47
N SER A 194 -10.24 -4.49 -1.16
CA SER A 194 -9.16 -3.74 -1.81
C SER A 194 -9.03 -2.34 -1.19
N LYS A 195 -7.81 -1.81 -1.14
CA LYS A 195 -7.55 -0.42 -0.68
C LYS A 195 -8.37 0.62 -1.45
N THR A 196 -8.78 0.29 -2.66
CA THR A 196 -9.55 1.16 -3.55
C THR A 196 -11.06 0.87 -3.52
N ASP A 197 -11.50 -0.21 -2.92
CA ASP A 197 -12.90 -0.58 -2.78
C ASP A 197 -13.42 -0.20 -1.39
N GLN A 198 -13.78 1.07 -1.23
CA GLN A 198 -14.35 1.58 0.03
C GLN A 198 -15.80 1.11 0.25
N ALA A 199 -16.51 0.79 -0.82
CA ALA A 199 -17.88 0.30 -0.78
C ALA A 199 -17.97 -1.23 -0.54
N ARG A 200 -16.83 -1.93 -0.50
CA ARG A 200 -16.74 -3.39 -0.25
C ARG A 200 -17.52 -4.25 -1.25
N HIS A 201 -17.63 -3.81 -2.49
CA HIS A 201 -18.30 -4.59 -3.55
C HIS A 201 -17.50 -5.84 -3.93
N GLY A 202 -16.20 -5.88 -3.58
CA GLY A 202 -15.31 -6.93 -4.01
C GLY A 202 -14.99 -6.84 -5.51
N ALA A 203 -14.10 -7.70 -5.96
CA ALA A 203 -13.81 -7.87 -7.38
C ALA A 203 -13.46 -9.31 -7.68
N VAL A 204 -13.97 -9.83 -8.79
CA VAL A 204 -13.57 -11.17 -9.28
C VAL A 204 -12.57 -10.98 -10.41
N ILE A 205 -11.42 -11.65 -10.29
CA ILE A 205 -10.34 -11.63 -11.28
C ILE A 205 -10.21 -13.01 -11.90
N ALA A 206 -10.22 -13.07 -13.23
CA ALA A 206 -9.86 -14.26 -13.97
C ALA A 206 -8.33 -14.33 -14.17
N ILE A 207 -7.75 -15.49 -13.88
CA ILE A 207 -6.34 -15.79 -14.12
C ILE A 207 -6.31 -16.99 -15.10
N PRO A 208 -5.86 -16.80 -16.34
CA PRO A 208 -5.67 -17.89 -17.27
C PRO A 208 -4.63 -18.89 -16.74
N GLU A 209 -4.76 -20.17 -17.12
CA GLU A 209 -3.76 -21.19 -16.75
C GLU A 209 -2.36 -20.81 -17.20
N GLY A 210 -2.23 -20.34 -18.42
CA GLY A 210 -0.94 -19.96 -19.02
C GLY A 210 0.03 -21.14 -19.17
N SER A 211 0.96 -21.03 -20.09
CA SER A 211 1.95 -22.09 -20.36
C SER A 211 3.32 -21.83 -19.71
N ARG A 212 3.64 -20.58 -19.42
CA ARG A 212 5.00 -20.18 -18.97
C ARG A 212 5.15 -20.15 -17.45
N ILE A 213 4.23 -19.50 -16.73
CA ILE A 213 4.30 -19.31 -15.28
C ILE A 213 3.42 -20.35 -14.55
N ARG A 214 2.32 -20.77 -15.18
CA ARG A 214 1.37 -21.78 -14.70
C ARG A 214 0.81 -21.50 -13.29
N PRO A 215 0.20 -20.32 -13.06
CA PRO A 215 -0.22 -19.88 -11.73
C PRO A 215 -1.25 -20.83 -11.08
N LYS A 216 -2.15 -21.45 -11.88
CA LYS A 216 -3.12 -22.43 -11.37
C LYS A 216 -2.42 -23.67 -10.85
N ALA A 217 -1.50 -24.25 -11.62
CA ALA A 217 -0.76 -25.43 -11.20
C ALA A 217 0.03 -25.19 -9.92
N LEU A 218 0.74 -24.06 -9.81
CA LEU A 218 1.51 -23.69 -8.63
C LEU A 218 0.61 -23.44 -7.40
N LEU A 219 -0.56 -22.83 -7.60
CA LEU A 219 -1.51 -22.64 -6.51
C LEU A 219 -2.11 -23.95 -6.03
N LEU A 220 -2.49 -24.85 -6.94
CA LEU A 220 -3.01 -26.19 -6.60
C LEU A 220 -1.97 -27.01 -5.84
N ALA A 221 -0.70 -26.98 -6.26
CA ALA A 221 0.38 -27.65 -5.54
C ALA A 221 0.51 -27.12 -4.10
N TRP A 222 0.39 -25.78 -3.90
CA TRP A 222 0.37 -25.20 -2.57
C TRP A 222 -0.84 -25.63 -1.76
N MET A 223 -2.04 -25.57 -2.30
CA MET A 223 -3.27 -25.96 -1.59
C MET A 223 -3.24 -27.42 -1.18
N ALA A 224 -2.74 -28.31 -2.04
CA ALA A 224 -2.57 -29.72 -1.76
C ALA A 224 -1.52 -29.95 -0.63
N ALA A 225 -0.36 -29.31 -0.72
CA ALA A 225 0.71 -29.44 0.28
C ALA A 225 0.32 -28.85 1.65
N ALA A 226 -0.40 -27.73 1.66
CA ALA A 226 -0.85 -27.07 2.88
C ALA A 226 -2.00 -27.79 3.58
N GLY A 227 -2.82 -28.56 2.87
CA GLY A 227 -3.86 -29.45 3.41
C GLY A 227 -4.99 -28.76 4.18
N HIS A 228 -5.15 -27.43 4.06
CA HIS A 228 -6.23 -26.70 4.72
C HIS A 228 -7.30 -26.28 3.70
N SER A 229 -8.57 -26.38 4.11
CA SER A 229 -9.75 -26.13 3.26
C SER A 229 -10.42 -24.79 3.54
N GLU A 230 -10.00 -24.06 4.56
CA GLU A 230 -10.62 -22.81 4.99
C GLU A 230 -9.61 -21.79 5.53
N GLY A 231 -10.03 -20.53 5.59
CA GLY A 231 -9.25 -19.43 6.14
C GLY A 231 -8.14 -18.97 5.21
N PHE A 232 -7.09 -18.34 5.77
CA PHE A 232 -6.07 -17.69 4.96
C PHE A 232 -5.39 -18.66 3.98
N LEU A 233 -5.40 -18.28 2.69
CA LEU A 233 -4.78 -19.07 1.62
C LEU A 233 -3.26 -19.19 1.82
N PHE A 234 -2.57 -18.08 2.12
CA PHE A 234 -1.14 -18.06 2.37
C PHE A 234 -0.85 -17.85 3.86
N ARG A 235 -0.66 -18.95 4.56
CA ARG A 235 -0.36 -18.95 5.98
C ARG A 235 1.13 -18.79 6.25
N ARG A 236 1.42 -18.25 7.44
CA ARG A 236 2.79 -18.18 7.96
C ARG A 236 3.29 -19.59 8.27
N LEU A 237 4.56 -19.84 7.98
CA LEU A 237 5.27 -21.05 8.40
C LEU A 237 6.17 -20.73 9.59
N SER A 238 6.35 -21.74 10.46
CA SER A 238 7.33 -21.71 11.54
C SER A 238 8.77 -21.77 10.99
N ARG A 239 9.76 -21.74 11.89
CA ARG A 239 11.15 -21.96 11.51
C ARG A 239 11.41 -23.38 11.02
N SER A 240 10.66 -24.35 11.55
CA SER A 240 10.71 -25.78 11.17
C SER A 240 9.85 -26.10 9.93
N ASP A 241 9.45 -25.11 9.17
CA ASP A 241 8.61 -25.23 7.96
C ASP A 241 7.21 -25.80 8.22
N ALA A 242 6.70 -25.74 9.46
CA ALA A 242 5.36 -26.18 9.81
C ALA A 242 4.33 -25.06 9.61
N LEU A 243 3.13 -25.44 9.16
CA LEU A 243 2.02 -24.51 8.91
C LEU A 243 1.46 -23.94 10.22
N THR A 244 1.23 -22.63 10.27
CA THR A 244 0.55 -21.97 11.39
C THR A 244 -0.83 -21.46 10.96
N PRO A 245 -1.78 -21.21 11.89
CA PRO A 245 -3.10 -20.69 11.52
C PRO A 245 -3.08 -19.21 11.07
N ASN A 246 -1.98 -18.50 11.30
CA ASN A 246 -1.88 -17.07 11.06
C ASN A 246 -1.55 -16.73 9.61
N ALA A 247 -2.14 -15.66 9.08
CA ALA A 247 -1.76 -15.07 7.81
C ALA A 247 -0.28 -14.63 7.80
N MET A 248 0.29 -14.57 6.62
CA MET A 248 1.56 -13.86 6.40
C MET A 248 1.37 -12.35 6.62
N SER A 249 2.43 -11.64 7.01
CA SER A 249 2.39 -10.17 7.01
C SER A 249 2.65 -9.63 5.60
N ASP A 250 2.12 -8.45 5.29
CA ASP A 250 2.38 -7.77 4.01
C ASP A 250 3.87 -7.41 3.82
N ARG A 251 4.60 -7.20 4.92
CA ARG A 251 6.06 -7.03 4.91
C ARG A 251 6.78 -8.33 4.52
N ALA A 252 6.24 -9.49 4.91
CA ALA A 252 6.83 -10.78 4.52
C ALA A 252 6.78 -10.98 3.00
N ILE A 253 5.69 -10.55 2.32
CA ILE A 253 5.60 -10.59 0.86
C ILE A 253 6.69 -9.71 0.21
N ALA A 254 6.92 -8.50 0.74
CA ALA A 254 7.99 -7.64 0.20
C ALA A 254 9.38 -8.26 0.35
N ARG A 255 9.66 -8.86 1.51
CA ARG A 255 10.93 -9.57 1.77
C ARG A 255 11.10 -10.81 0.89
N LEU A 256 10.02 -11.54 0.63
CA LEU A 256 10.01 -12.69 -0.25
C LEU A 256 10.40 -12.29 -1.67
N VAL A 257 9.80 -11.24 -2.23
CA VAL A 257 10.15 -10.72 -3.55
C VAL A 257 11.62 -10.27 -3.60
N GLN A 258 12.10 -9.56 -2.57
CA GLN A 258 13.50 -9.12 -2.49
C GLN A 258 14.48 -10.29 -2.36
N HIS A 259 14.13 -11.31 -1.58
CA HIS A 259 14.94 -12.52 -1.40
C HIS A 259 15.16 -13.25 -2.72
N TYR A 260 14.08 -13.52 -3.45
CA TYR A 260 14.20 -14.25 -4.73
C TYR A 260 14.72 -13.37 -5.87
N ALA A 261 14.58 -12.04 -5.78
CA ALA A 261 15.27 -11.13 -6.68
C ALA A 261 16.79 -11.21 -6.49
N ALA A 262 17.26 -11.20 -5.23
CA ALA A 262 18.68 -11.36 -4.93
C ALA A 262 19.21 -12.74 -5.37
N ALA A 263 18.49 -13.83 -5.08
CA ALA A 263 18.83 -15.18 -5.52
C ALA A 263 18.95 -15.29 -7.05
N ALA A 264 18.11 -14.55 -7.78
CA ALA A 264 18.15 -14.48 -9.24
C ALA A 264 19.20 -13.49 -9.81
N GLY A 265 20.09 -12.96 -8.97
CA GLY A 265 21.18 -12.06 -9.39
C GLY A 265 20.76 -10.60 -9.60
N TYR A 266 19.56 -10.20 -9.17
CA TYR A 266 19.11 -8.80 -9.24
C TYR A 266 19.45 -8.04 -7.95
N ASP A 267 19.60 -6.72 -8.05
CA ASP A 267 19.69 -5.86 -6.88
C ASP A 267 18.33 -5.84 -6.11
N PRO A 268 18.25 -6.43 -4.91
CA PRO A 268 17.00 -6.53 -4.15
C PRO A 268 16.44 -5.17 -3.74
N THR A 269 17.29 -4.13 -3.67
CA THR A 269 16.84 -2.78 -3.31
C THR A 269 15.94 -2.16 -4.38
N GLN A 270 16.02 -2.64 -5.61
CA GLN A 270 15.17 -2.21 -6.73
C GLN A 270 13.78 -2.86 -6.69
N PHE A 271 13.58 -3.94 -5.92
CA PHE A 271 12.32 -4.66 -5.84
C PHE A 271 11.58 -4.38 -4.53
N ALA A 272 10.27 -4.56 -4.57
CA ALA A 272 9.38 -4.42 -3.43
C ALA A 272 8.11 -5.26 -3.63
N GLY A 273 7.25 -5.35 -2.63
CA GLY A 273 5.97 -6.05 -2.77
C GLY A 273 5.02 -5.50 -3.84
N HIS A 274 5.32 -4.34 -4.43
CA HIS A 274 4.58 -3.77 -5.56
C HIS A 274 5.15 -4.21 -6.91
N SER A 275 6.34 -4.81 -6.93
CA SER A 275 7.03 -5.21 -8.17
C SER A 275 6.28 -6.29 -8.95
N LEU A 276 5.58 -7.21 -8.28
CA LEU A 276 4.74 -8.22 -8.94
C LEU A 276 3.60 -7.59 -9.74
N ARG A 277 2.89 -6.65 -9.12
CA ARG A 277 1.80 -5.91 -9.76
C ARG A 277 2.30 -5.02 -10.89
N ALA A 278 3.42 -4.33 -10.67
CA ALA A 278 4.08 -3.54 -11.72
C ALA A 278 4.52 -4.43 -12.87
N GLY A 279 5.04 -5.63 -12.59
CA GLY A 279 5.42 -6.62 -13.59
C GLY A 279 4.27 -7.02 -14.49
N PHE A 280 3.10 -7.35 -13.92
CA PHE A 280 1.90 -7.63 -14.72
C PHE A 280 1.52 -6.47 -15.63
N LEU A 281 1.54 -5.23 -15.12
CA LEU A 281 1.16 -4.06 -15.91
C LEU A 281 2.15 -3.77 -17.04
N THR A 282 3.45 -3.86 -16.75
CA THR A 282 4.52 -3.67 -17.73
C THR A 282 4.43 -4.73 -18.84
N GLU A 283 4.32 -6.00 -18.44
CA GLU A 283 4.22 -7.11 -19.38
C GLU A 283 2.93 -7.03 -20.22
N GLY A 284 1.79 -6.81 -19.56
CA GLY A 284 0.51 -6.69 -20.25
C GLY A 284 0.49 -5.54 -21.26
N ALA A 285 1.06 -4.37 -20.90
CA ALA A 285 1.20 -3.24 -21.82
C ALA A 285 2.13 -3.59 -23.00
N ALA A 286 3.26 -4.24 -22.74
CA ALA A 286 4.20 -4.66 -23.77
C ALA A 286 3.58 -5.67 -24.76
N GLN A 287 2.68 -6.54 -24.27
CA GLN A 287 1.92 -7.48 -25.09
C GLN A 287 0.67 -6.88 -25.75
N GLY A 288 0.44 -5.56 -25.65
CA GLY A 288 -0.65 -4.86 -26.32
C GLY A 288 -2.00 -4.96 -25.62
N ALA A 289 -2.04 -5.32 -24.34
CA ALA A 289 -3.28 -5.29 -23.58
C ALA A 289 -3.83 -3.88 -23.48
N THR A 290 -5.14 -3.72 -23.73
CA THR A 290 -5.78 -2.41 -23.61
C THR A 290 -5.75 -1.88 -22.19
N ILE A 291 -5.74 -0.55 -22.04
CA ILE A 291 -5.73 0.12 -20.75
C ILE A 291 -6.93 -0.32 -19.87
N PHE A 292 -8.08 -0.61 -20.50
CA PHE A 292 -9.27 -1.10 -19.81
C PHE A 292 -9.07 -2.51 -19.25
N LYS A 293 -8.40 -3.41 -19.98
CA LYS A 293 -8.05 -4.74 -19.49
C LYS A 293 -7.01 -4.69 -18.39
N LEU A 294 -6.02 -3.83 -18.51
CA LEU A 294 -5.06 -3.57 -17.43
C LEU A 294 -5.75 -3.02 -16.18
N GLN A 295 -6.72 -2.12 -16.34
CA GLN A 295 -7.51 -1.56 -15.24
C GLN A 295 -8.39 -2.62 -14.57
N GLU A 296 -9.08 -3.43 -15.34
CA GLU A 296 -9.94 -4.52 -14.85
C GLU A 296 -9.16 -5.45 -13.91
N VAL A 297 -8.03 -6.00 -14.37
CA VAL A 297 -7.24 -6.96 -13.57
C VAL A 297 -6.56 -6.25 -12.39
N SER A 298 -5.98 -5.09 -12.62
CA SER A 298 -5.20 -4.40 -11.60
C SER A 298 -6.05 -3.57 -10.62
N ARG A 299 -7.29 -3.24 -10.97
CA ARG A 299 -8.21 -2.45 -10.12
C ARG A 299 -7.63 -1.07 -9.74
N HIS A 300 -6.97 -0.40 -10.70
CA HIS A 300 -6.56 0.98 -10.51
C HIS A 300 -7.77 1.91 -10.66
N ARG A 301 -7.91 2.87 -9.74
CA ARG A 301 -8.95 3.91 -9.85
C ARG A 301 -8.65 4.92 -10.94
N SER A 302 -7.39 5.25 -11.11
CA SER A 302 -6.94 6.25 -12.08
C SER A 302 -6.36 5.57 -13.31
N VAL A 303 -6.91 5.90 -14.47
CA VAL A 303 -6.38 5.53 -15.79
C VAL A 303 -5.00 6.17 -16.02
N GLN A 304 -4.77 7.37 -15.47
CA GLN A 304 -3.50 8.09 -15.63
C GLN A 304 -2.29 7.26 -15.18
N VAL A 305 -2.42 6.52 -14.08
CA VAL A 305 -1.33 5.63 -13.60
C VAL A 305 -1.05 4.49 -14.59
N LEU A 306 -2.08 4.00 -15.27
CA LEU A 306 -1.95 2.94 -16.29
C LEU A 306 -1.39 3.47 -17.60
N SER A 307 -1.72 4.72 -17.95
CA SER A 307 -1.20 5.39 -19.14
C SER A 307 0.32 5.45 -19.15
N ASP A 308 0.96 5.56 -17.98
CA ASP A 308 2.42 5.59 -17.88
C ASP A 308 3.04 4.23 -18.27
N TYR A 309 2.38 3.11 -17.91
CA TYR A 309 2.83 1.78 -18.33
C TYR A 309 2.67 1.57 -19.85
N VAL A 310 1.53 1.99 -20.40
CA VAL A 310 1.26 1.88 -21.85
C VAL A 310 2.23 2.77 -22.63
N ARG A 311 2.39 4.04 -22.24
CA ARG A 311 3.35 4.95 -22.88
C ARG A 311 4.76 4.42 -22.88
N ASN A 312 5.24 3.86 -21.76
CA ASN A 312 6.57 3.29 -21.68
C ASN A 312 6.73 2.06 -22.59
N ALA A 313 5.69 1.22 -22.71
CA ALA A 313 5.71 0.07 -23.61
C ALA A 313 5.67 0.47 -25.10
N GLU A 314 5.13 1.63 -25.42
CA GLU A 314 4.90 2.14 -26.78
C GLU A 314 5.83 3.28 -27.17
N LEU A 315 6.87 3.57 -26.38
CA LEU A 315 7.76 4.71 -26.60
C LEU A 315 8.31 4.79 -28.04
N PHE A 316 8.59 3.65 -28.65
CA PHE A 316 9.11 3.56 -30.02
C PHE A 316 8.05 3.19 -31.07
N LYS A 317 6.82 2.84 -30.65
CA LYS A 317 5.73 2.53 -31.59
C LYS A 317 5.18 3.82 -32.21
N ASN A 318 5.12 3.87 -33.55
CA ASN A 318 4.63 5.02 -34.29
C ASN A 318 5.30 6.33 -33.85
N HIS A 319 6.60 6.28 -33.58
CA HIS A 319 7.34 7.44 -33.14
C HIS A 319 7.28 8.54 -34.19
N ALA A 320 7.08 9.79 -33.78
CA ALA A 320 6.97 10.92 -34.70
C ALA A 320 8.15 11.05 -35.66
N GLY A 321 9.32 10.58 -35.23
CA GLY A 321 10.56 10.57 -36.02
C GLY A 321 10.75 9.40 -36.98
N ASP A 322 9.90 8.37 -36.94
CA ASP A 322 10.12 7.11 -37.71
C ASP A 322 10.30 7.33 -39.23
N ARG A 323 9.77 8.43 -39.75
CA ARG A 323 9.82 8.73 -41.23
C ARG A 323 10.93 9.68 -41.62
N PHE A 324 11.69 10.27 -40.69
CA PHE A 324 12.70 11.28 -41.03
C PHE A 324 14.03 11.13 -40.21
N LEU A 325 14.10 10.29 -39.18
CA LEU A 325 15.32 9.91 -38.47
C LEU A 325 15.98 8.68 -39.09
#